data_240a162f8d32319cea5a27d16ea56eb9
#
_entry.id   240a162f8d32319cea5a27d16ea56eb9
#
_cell.length_a   1.000
_cell.length_b   1.000
_cell.length_c   1.000
_cell.angle_alpha   90.00
_cell.angle_beta   90.00
_cell.angle_gamma   90.00
#
_symmetry.space_group_name_H-M   'P 1'
#
loop_
_entity.id
_entity.type
_entity.pdbx_description
1 polymer ?
#
loop_
_entity_poly.entity_id
_entity_poly.type
_entity_poly.pdbx_seq_one_letter_code
_entity_poly.pdbx_strand_id
1 'polypeptide(L)'
;MESKYNYFKRDISWLSFNYRVLLEALDERLPLYERINFISIYSSNLEEFYKIRVADHKAVASGATESDEETVQSARELVEEINKEVTRQLDDRVRIYEEKLLPALRKNHIIFYQDRHVEPVSYTHLTLPT
;
A
#
# COMPACT_ATOMS: atom_id res chain seq x y z
N MET A 1 3.20 -26.75 11.19
CA MET A 1 2.49 -26.33 12.36
C MET A 1 2.90 -24.98 12.83
N GLU A 2 4.09 -24.89 13.39
CA GLU A 2 4.59 -23.59 13.79
C GLU A 2 4.65 -22.61 12.64
N SER A 3 5.02 -23.09 11.46
CA SER A 3 5.22 -22.24 10.32
C SER A 3 3.99 -21.41 9.92
N LYS A 4 2.78 -21.98 10.00
CA LYS A 4 1.62 -21.23 9.57
C LYS A 4 1.26 -20.10 10.54
N TYR A 5 1.49 -20.30 11.83
CA TYR A 5 1.28 -19.23 12.80
C TYR A 5 2.35 -18.17 12.67
N ASN A 6 3.58 -18.58 12.41
CA ASN A 6 4.68 -17.65 12.22
C ASN A 6 4.45 -16.76 11.02
N TYR A 7 3.96 -17.32 9.92
CA TYR A 7 3.67 -16.53 8.73
C TYR A 7 2.57 -15.52 8.99
N PHE A 8 1.52 -15.93 9.69
CA PHE A 8 0.44 -15.01 9.99
C PHE A 8 0.93 -13.82 10.80
N LYS A 9 1.61 -14.08 11.90
CA LYS A 9 2.11 -13.01 12.76
C LYS A 9 3.11 -12.13 12.05
N ARG A 10 4.01 -12.73 11.31
CA ARG A 10 5.06 -12.00 10.62
C ARG A 10 4.48 -11.07 9.56
N ASP A 11 3.55 -11.57 8.78
CA ASP A 11 2.99 -10.79 7.67
C ASP A 11 2.07 -9.68 8.17
N ILE A 12 1.26 -9.95 9.19
CA ILE A 12 0.42 -8.93 9.79
C ILE A 12 1.29 -7.86 10.47
N SER A 13 2.35 -8.27 11.14
CA SER A 13 3.29 -7.33 11.76
C SER A 13 3.96 -6.45 10.70
N TRP A 14 4.33 -7.05 9.57
CA TRP A 14 4.93 -6.30 8.49
C TRP A 14 3.97 -5.26 7.92
N LEU A 15 2.70 -5.63 7.77
CA LEU A 15 1.69 -4.68 7.31
C LEU A 15 1.54 -3.52 8.28
N SER A 16 1.59 -3.79 9.58
CA SER A 16 1.54 -2.74 10.60
C SER A 16 2.76 -1.83 10.51
N PHE A 17 3.92 -2.41 10.28
CA PHE A 17 5.14 -1.63 10.11
C PHE A 17 5.02 -0.71 8.89
N ASN A 18 4.57 -1.26 7.76
CA ASN A 18 4.45 -0.46 6.54
C ASN A 18 3.37 0.61 6.69
N TYR A 19 2.34 0.34 7.47
CA TYR A 19 1.33 1.35 7.77
C TYR A 19 1.94 2.54 8.50
N ARG A 20 2.89 2.29 9.41
CA ARG A 20 3.58 3.39 10.09
C ARG A 20 4.40 4.23 9.12
N VAL A 21 4.92 3.62 8.07
CA VAL A 21 5.59 4.38 7.01
C VAL A 21 4.60 5.35 6.35
N LEU A 22 3.39 4.85 6.08
CA LEU A 22 2.34 5.70 5.51
C LEU A 22 2.01 6.87 6.45
N LEU A 23 1.94 6.62 7.74
CA LEU A 23 1.58 7.65 8.71
C LEU A 23 2.61 8.76 8.82
N GLU A 24 3.84 8.53 8.39
CA GLU A 24 4.85 9.60 8.35
C GLU A 24 4.42 10.73 7.43
N ALA A 25 3.56 10.44 6.44
CA ALA A 25 3.04 11.48 5.57
C ALA A 25 2.18 12.50 6.30
N LEU A 26 1.74 12.17 7.52
CA LEU A 26 0.95 13.10 8.34
C LEU A 26 1.82 14.06 9.16
N ASP A 27 3.12 13.86 9.19
CA ASP A 27 4.02 14.68 9.99
C ASP A 27 4.21 16.04 9.35
N GLU A 28 3.55 17.04 9.88
CA GLU A 28 3.58 18.40 9.34
C GLU A 28 4.94 19.08 9.48
N ARG A 29 5.84 18.51 10.26
CA ARG A 29 7.20 19.03 10.40
C ARG A 29 8.07 18.74 9.18
N LEU A 30 7.66 17.78 8.36
CA LEU A 30 8.41 17.40 7.19
C LEU A 30 8.02 18.24 5.98
N PRO A 31 8.96 18.47 5.05
CA PRO A 31 8.62 19.12 3.77
C PRO A 31 7.57 18.32 3.02
N LEU A 32 6.73 18.99 2.25
CA LEU A 32 5.66 18.34 1.52
C LEU A 32 6.14 17.22 0.61
N TYR A 33 7.24 17.45 -0.09
CA TYR A 33 7.72 16.42 -1.02
C TYR A 33 8.16 15.16 -0.28
N GLU A 34 8.67 15.28 0.93
CA GLU A 34 9.02 14.12 1.74
C GLU A 34 7.79 13.38 2.20
N ARG A 35 6.75 14.11 2.56
CA ARG A 35 5.49 13.51 2.98
C ARG A 35 4.88 12.70 1.84
N ILE A 36 4.90 13.26 0.63
CA ILE A 36 4.43 12.54 -0.56
C ILE A 36 5.31 11.33 -0.83
N ASN A 37 6.61 11.48 -0.63
CA ASN A 37 7.55 10.40 -0.84
C ASN A 37 7.26 9.21 0.08
N PHE A 38 6.82 9.47 1.32
CA PHE A 38 6.46 8.39 2.23
C PHE A 38 5.26 7.59 1.70
N ILE A 39 4.31 8.25 1.04
CA ILE A 39 3.20 7.55 0.41
C ILE A 39 3.71 6.64 -0.71
N SER A 40 4.67 7.14 -1.49
CA SER A 40 5.27 6.35 -2.57
C SER A 40 6.04 5.15 -2.03
N ILE A 41 6.79 5.35 -0.95
CA ILE A 41 7.53 4.27 -0.32
C ILE A 41 6.57 3.21 0.21
N TYR A 42 5.52 3.65 0.89
CA TYR A 42 4.48 2.75 1.38
C TYR A 42 3.90 1.91 0.24
N SER A 43 3.55 2.56 -0.85
CA SER A 43 2.93 1.88 -1.99
C SER A 43 3.88 0.90 -2.66
N SER A 44 5.13 1.28 -2.84
CA SER A 44 6.14 0.39 -3.42
C SER A 44 6.39 -0.82 -2.53
N ASN A 45 6.49 -0.61 -1.23
CA ASN A 45 6.68 -1.69 -0.27
C ASN A 45 5.52 -2.67 -0.32
N LEU A 46 4.31 -2.15 -0.42
CA LEU A 46 3.12 -2.99 -0.46
C LEU A 46 3.06 -3.80 -1.76
N GLU A 47 3.43 -3.18 -2.88
CA GLU A 47 3.47 -3.86 -4.17
C GLU A 47 4.45 -5.03 -4.13
N GLU A 48 5.63 -4.81 -3.57
CA GLU A 48 6.64 -5.86 -3.44
C GLU A 48 6.16 -7.00 -2.54
N PHE A 49 5.49 -6.65 -1.45
CA PHE A 49 4.92 -7.62 -0.53
C PHE A 49 3.93 -8.54 -1.25
N TYR A 50 3.08 -7.96 -2.09
CA TYR A 50 2.12 -8.76 -2.87
C TYR A 50 2.80 -9.62 -3.91
N LYS A 51 3.83 -9.12 -4.55
CA LYS A 51 4.54 -9.88 -5.58
C LYS A 51 5.27 -11.08 -5.00
N ILE A 52 5.78 -10.96 -3.80
CA ILE A 52 6.61 -12.02 -3.23
C ILE A 52 5.85 -12.86 -2.22
N ARG A 53 5.38 -12.26 -1.13
CA ARG A 53 4.79 -13.03 -0.06
C ARG A 53 3.36 -13.44 -0.32
N VAL A 54 2.53 -12.52 -0.77
CA VAL A 54 1.13 -12.84 -1.00
C VAL A 54 1.00 -13.81 -2.16
N ALA A 55 1.85 -13.68 -3.17
CA ALA A 55 1.85 -14.62 -4.30
C ALA A 55 2.12 -16.05 -3.82
N ASP A 56 3.07 -16.22 -2.91
CA ASP A 56 3.36 -17.53 -2.34
C ASP A 56 2.17 -18.10 -1.58
N HIS A 57 1.54 -17.28 -0.74
CA HIS A 57 0.37 -17.71 0.02
C HIS A 57 -0.80 -18.03 -0.90
N LYS A 58 -0.97 -17.28 -1.98
CA LYS A 58 -2.02 -17.55 -2.95
C LYS A 58 -1.78 -18.86 -3.69
N ALA A 59 -0.53 -19.16 -3.99
CA ALA A 59 -0.20 -20.42 -4.62
C ALA A 59 -0.59 -21.61 -3.75
N VAL A 60 -0.30 -21.52 -2.46
CA VAL A 60 -0.70 -22.57 -1.51
C VAL A 60 -2.21 -22.60 -1.38
N ALA A 61 -2.85 -21.44 -1.27
CA ALA A 61 -4.30 -21.34 -1.08
C ALA A 61 -5.08 -21.91 -2.26
N SER A 62 -4.52 -21.85 -3.45
CA SER A 62 -5.17 -22.35 -4.66
C SER A 62 -4.99 -23.85 -4.85
N GLY A 63 -4.16 -24.48 -4.01
CA GLY A 63 -3.85 -25.88 -4.14
C GLY A 63 -2.85 -26.20 -5.23
N ALA A 64 -2.16 -25.18 -5.74
CA ALA A 64 -1.17 -25.35 -6.79
C ALA A 64 0.09 -26.04 -6.29
N THR A 65 0.33 -26.04 -5.00
CA THR A 65 1.46 -26.71 -4.40
C THR A 65 0.98 -27.95 -3.65
N GLU A 66 1.89 -28.87 -3.45
CA GLU A 66 1.57 -30.10 -2.73
C GLU A 66 1.53 -29.79 -1.24
N SER A 67 0.33 -29.63 -0.70
CA SER A 67 0.11 -29.29 0.70
C SER A 67 -1.15 -29.98 1.21
N ASP A 68 -1.21 -30.20 2.52
CA ASP A 68 -2.40 -30.79 3.11
C ASP A 68 -3.54 -29.78 3.18
N GLU A 69 -4.72 -30.27 3.45
CA GLU A 69 -5.91 -29.42 3.51
C GLU A 69 -5.82 -28.33 4.58
N GLU A 70 -5.21 -28.66 5.68
CA GLU A 70 -5.08 -27.71 6.78
C GLU A 70 -4.19 -26.55 6.39
N THR A 71 -3.08 -26.84 5.70
CA THR A 71 -2.17 -25.81 5.22
C THR A 71 -2.84 -24.93 4.17
N VAL A 72 -3.58 -25.54 3.25
CA VAL A 72 -4.31 -24.80 2.23
C VAL A 72 -5.34 -23.88 2.86
N GLN A 73 -6.08 -24.38 3.83
CA GLN A 73 -7.09 -23.57 4.50
C GLN A 73 -6.46 -22.41 5.28
N SER A 74 -5.35 -22.67 5.95
CA SER A 74 -4.63 -21.62 6.68
C SER A 74 -4.13 -20.53 5.72
N ALA A 75 -3.66 -20.92 4.55
CA ALA A 75 -3.20 -19.97 3.54
C ALA A 75 -4.35 -19.11 3.04
N ARG A 76 -5.52 -19.71 2.85
CA ARG A 76 -6.71 -18.96 2.43
C ARG A 76 -7.09 -17.91 3.46
N GLU A 77 -7.10 -18.32 4.72
CA GLU A 77 -7.45 -17.41 5.81
C GLU A 77 -6.44 -16.27 5.92
N LEU A 78 -5.17 -16.59 5.74
CA LEU A 78 -4.13 -15.56 5.79
C LEU A 78 -4.29 -14.55 4.65
N VAL A 79 -4.54 -15.02 3.43
CA VAL A 79 -4.73 -14.14 2.28
C VAL A 79 -5.95 -13.24 2.52
N GLU A 80 -7.04 -13.78 3.06
CA GLU A 80 -8.22 -12.98 3.36
C GLU A 80 -7.92 -11.89 4.39
N GLU A 81 -7.19 -12.24 5.44
CA GLU A 81 -6.85 -11.25 6.46
C GLU A 81 -5.92 -10.17 5.92
N ILE A 82 -4.96 -10.57 5.10
CA ILE A 82 -4.08 -9.60 4.45
C ILE A 82 -4.87 -8.64 3.58
N ASN A 83 -5.76 -9.18 2.74
CA ASN A 83 -6.54 -8.34 1.83
C ASN A 83 -7.45 -7.38 2.59
N LYS A 84 -8.02 -7.84 3.69
CA LYS A 84 -8.89 -7.03 4.53
C LYS A 84 -8.11 -5.86 5.14
N GLU A 85 -6.94 -6.15 5.71
CA GLU A 85 -6.13 -5.13 6.32
C GLU A 85 -5.60 -4.14 5.27
N VAL A 86 -5.18 -4.64 4.12
CA VAL A 86 -4.67 -3.79 3.05
C VAL A 86 -5.76 -2.88 2.50
N THR A 87 -6.97 -3.39 2.34
CA THR A 87 -8.09 -2.55 1.88
C THR A 87 -8.31 -1.38 2.83
N ARG A 88 -8.27 -1.65 4.13
CA ARG A 88 -8.40 -0.60 5.14
C ARG A 88 -7.28 0.43 5.02
N GLN A 89 -6.06 -0.05 4.84
CA GLN A 89 -4.91 0.85 4.71
C GLN A 89 -4.95 1.68 3.43
N LEU A 90 -5.41 1.10 2.34
CA LEU A 90 -5.52 1.83 1.09
C LEU A 90 -6.57 2.92 1.16
N ASP A 91 -7.65 2.68 1.89
CA ASP A 91 -8.64 3.71 2.14
C ASP A 91 -8.02 4.86 2.93
N ASP A 92 -7.21 4.53 3.94
CA ASP A 92 -6.51 5.55 4.72
C ASP A 92 -5.52 6.33 3.85
N ARG A 93 -4.82 5.64 2.94
CA ARG A 93 -3.88 6.30 2.05
C ARG A 93 -4.58 7.35 1.19
N VAL A 94 -5.73 6.99 0.62
CA VAL A 94 -6.51 7.92 -0.19
C VAL A 94 -6.93 9.11 0.66
N ARG A 95 -7.42 8.85 1.86
CA ARG A 95 -7.90 9.91 2.74
C ARG A 95 -6.77 10.85 3.16
N ILE A 96 -5.61 10.29 3.49
CA ILE A 96 -4.44 11.09 3.86
C ILE A 96 -4.05 12.01 2.71
N TYR A 97 -4.00 11.46 1.51
CA TYR A 97 -3.63 12.26 0.35
C TYR A 97 -4.65 13.36 0.09
N GLU A 98 -5.93 13.01 0.02
CA GLU A 98 -6.97 13.96 -0.34
C GLU A 98 -7.25 15.01 0.71
N GLU A 99 -7.21 14.61 1.98
CA GLU A 99 -7.60 15.52 3.06
C GLU A 99 -6.43 16.30 3.66
N LYS A 100 -5.22 15.77 3.57
CA LYS A 100 -4.06 16.38 4.22
C LYS A 100 -3.02 16.91 3.24
N LEU A 101 -2.69 16.16 2.22
CA LEU A 101 -1.61 16.55 1.31
C LEU A 101 -2.09 17.41 0.16
N LEU A 102 -3.18 17.04 -0.44
CA LEU A 102 -3.68 17.80 -1.59
C LEU A 102 -4.02 19.24 -1.23
N PRO A 103 -4.71 19.51 -0.12
CA PRO A 103 -4.94 20.90 0.29
C PRO A 103 -3.64 21.66 0.55
N ALA A 104 -2.65 20.99 1.15
CA ALA A 104 -1.37 21.65 1.42
C ALA A 104 -0.62 21.96 0.13
N LEU A 105 -0.72 21.09 -0.85
CA LEU A 105 -0.13 21.31 -2.17
C LEU A 105 -0.80 22.49 -2.84
N ARG A 106 -2.11 22.56 -2.81
CA ARG A 106 -2.83 23.67 -3.41
C ARG A 106 -2.51 24.99 -2.74
N LYS A 107 -2.39 24.96 -1.42
CA LYS A 107 -2.05 26.15 -0.67
C LYS A 107 -0.67 26.69 -1.07
N ASN A 108 0.24 25.82 -1.46
CA ASN A 108 1.58 26.20 -1.89
C ASN A 108 1.69 26.32 -3.40
N HIS A 109 0.56 26.35 -4.10
CA HIS A 109 0.51 26.51 -5.55
C HIS A 109 1.19 25.38 -6.31
N ILE A 110 1.17 24.18 -5.70
CA ILE A 110 1.70 22.97 -6.33
C ILE A 110 0.53 22.13 -6.78
N ILE A 111 0.53 21.72 -8.03
CA ILE A 111 -0.57 20.94 -8.60
C ILE A 111 -0.01 19.64 -9.17
N PHE A 112 -0.60 18.51 -8.74
CA PHE A 112 -0.25 17.20 -9.28
C PHE A 112 -1.34 16.71 -10.21
N TYR A 113 -0.96 16.31 -11.40
CA TYR A 113 -1.88 15.78 -12.39
C TYR A 113 -1.66 14.29 -12.52
N GLN A 114 -2.09 13.57 -11.52
CA GLN A 114 -2.02 12.12 -11.53
C GLN A 114 -3.33 11.51 -11.95
N ASP A 115 -4.35 12.32 -12.00
CA ASP A 115 -5.68 11.87 -12.29
C ASP A 115 -5.92 11.88 -13.80
N ARG A 116 -6.59 10.87 -14.28
CA ARG A 116 -6.96 10.76 -15.67
C ARG A 116 -8.01 11.75 -16.10
N HIS A 117 -8.53 12.53 -15.17
CA HIS A 117 -9.49 13.58 -15.49
C HIS A 117 -8.85 14.86 -15.98
N VAL A 118 -7.54 14.91 -15.96
CA VAL A 118 -6.81 16.09 -16.43
C VAL A 118 -6.94 16.20 -17.94
N GLU A 119 -7.24 17.41 -18.40
CA GLU A 119 -7.32 17.66 -19.81
C GLU A 119 -5.98 17.41 -20.49
N PRO A 120 -5.96 16.89 -21.72
CA PRO A 120 -4.70 16.58 -22.40
C PRO A 120 -3.73 17.75 -22.47
N VAL A 121 -4.23 18.95 -22.69
CA VAL A 121 -3.38 20.12 -22.76
C VAL A 121 -2.73 20.41 -21.42
N SER A 122 -3.51 20.38 -20.36
CA SER A 122 -2.99 20.58 -19.00
C SER A 122 -2.00 19.52 -18.64
N TYR A 123 -2.30 18.30 -19.00
CA TYR A 123 -1.41 17.18 -18.73
C TYR A 123 -0.06 17.39 -19.39
N THR A 124 -0.06 17.79 -20.66
CA THR A 124 1.17 18.01 -21.41
C THR A 124 2.04 19.07 -20.74
N HIS A 125 1.44 20.15 -20.30
CA HIS A 125 2.18 21.20 -19.63
C HIS A 125 2.79 20.78 -18.32
N LEU A 126 2.09 19.97 -17.57
CA LEU A 126 2.48 19.70 -16.19
C LEU A 126 3.31 18.46 -15.99
N THR A 127 3.38 17.60 -16.97
CA THR A 127 4.24 16.43 -16.86
C THR A 127 5.68 16.74 -17.21
N LEU A 128 5.91 17.81 -17.94
CA LEU A 128 7.27 18.16 -18.35
C LEU A 128 8.23 18.45 -17.21
N PRO A 129 7.81 19.18 -16.16
CA PRO A 129 8.74 19.48 -15.07
C PRO A 129 9.03 18.30 -14.17
N THR A 130 8.29 17.24 -14.26
CA THR A 130 8.54 16.08 -13.42
C THR A 130 9.50 15.08 -14.05
#